data_fa5fa17ce968b6446f402a34087da6bd
#
_entry.id   fa5fa17ce968b6446f402a34087da6bd
#
_cell.length_a   1.000
_cell.length_b   1.000
_cell.length_c   1.000
_cell.angle_alpha   90.00
_cell.angle_beta   90.00
_cell.angle_gamma   90.00
#
_symmetry.space_group_name_H-M   'P 1'
#
loop_
_entity.id
_entity.type
_entity.pdbx_description
1 polymer ?
#
loop_
_entity_poly.entity_id
_entity_poly.type
_entity_poly.pdbx_seq_one_letter_code
_entity_poly.pdbx_strand_id
1 'polypeptide(L)'
;MGVTLLTGPDALERIGSDAFQSRWKALYAACPWGTACQHPDFVLTWYRCYRARYLPVVVFDEDADGALSGLLTLALHGGARRLSGAGDHQAEYQGWLQRPDLGAPFILAALRALRSAYPAADLQLRYLPPGTPLDAFQAGGNVDAPVCLHGYRRPLMQIDAAAMARQRNKKNHRQNFNRLGRSAAVRFEHVVGHDDFVAAFDEMCMQYDFRQAALYRSMPFTDDPAKKTFYIGLHEKGMLHVSILRVGQAIAASHIGLLTRAGAVHLGINTHDPAFAAHSPGNLLLAMLGVHLAEEQIPWLDLTPGGDRYKEHFATDHDVVFGLTVYANRVRRWRNETVLAASGYVKNKLQNAGVRPAGIMAAIQKLRHPGASGLKALHAALRRSALIQPGIFRHGGNGPPAVANALPISRNRLRDVMKFDALGSSFKYREFLSTAMQRMERSCDVYSHVQDGKLQICCWAQAGSSFAETVDSNLDAASDAIVLSDLYVHRDLKKDGLIRDFLLQMVSDLRRRKSNVSVIYRGVLDGALRTVMEKCGFSEEAKRVP
;
A
#
# COMPACT_ATOMS: atom_id res chain seq x y z
N MET A 1 -24.95 35.01 8.77
CA MET A 1 -23.64 34.35 8.90
C MET A 1 -22.75 34.80 7.76
N GLY A 2 -21.66 35.49 8.09
CA GLY A 2 -20.64 35.92 7.13
C GLY A 2 -19.40 35.07 7.33
N VAL A 3 -19.17 34.07 6.44
CA VAL A 3 -17.95 33.26 6.52
C VAL A 3 -16.73 34.03 6.02
N THR A 4 -15.59 33.84 6.66
CA THR A 4 -14.28 34.33 6.23
C THR A 4 -13.58 33.25 5.41
N LEU A 5 -13.06 33.61 4.22
CA LEU A 5 -12.26 32.75 3.38
C LEU A 5 -10.83 33.28 3.29
N LEU A 6 -9.84 32.52 3.69
CA LEU A 6 -8.42 32.84 3.60
C LEU A 6 -7.68 31.82 2.75
N THR A 7 -6.58 32.25 2.12
CA THR A 7 -5.79 31.39 1.22
C THR A 7 -4.29 31.60 1.43
N GLY A 8 -3.51 30.55 1.13
CA GLY A 8 -2.05 30.63 1.12
C GLY A 8 -1.44 31.04 2.47
N PRO A 9 -0.49 32.00 2.45
CA PRO A 9 0.19 32.44 3.67
C PRO A 9 -0.75 32.97 4.73
N ASP A 10 -1.73 33.80 4.36
CA ASP A 10 -2.69 34.43 5.30
C ASP A 10 -3.53 33.34 6.01
N ALA A 11 -3.92 32.32 5.29
CA ALA A 11 -4.60 31.17 5.89
C ALA A 11 -3.71 30.47 6.91
N LEU A 12 -2.43 30.20 6.57
CA LEU A 12 -1.49 29.52 7.47
C LEU A 12 -1.17 30.36 8.70
N GLU A 13 -0.99 31.67 8.55
CA GLU A 13 -0.75 32.59 9.66
C GLU A 13 -1.94 32.58 10.62
N ARG A 14 -3.17 32.71 10.10
CA ARG A 14 -4.38 32.73 10.92
C ARG A 14 -4.55 31.45 11.73
N ILE A 15 -4.53 30.27 11.05
CA ILE A 15 -4.76 28.99 11.70
C ILE A 15 -3.55 28.51 12.52
N GLY A 16 -2.37 29.07 12.28
CA GLY A 16 -1.14 28.79 13.03
C GLY A 16 -1.07 29.46 14.39
N SER A 17 -1.90 30.49 14.64
CA SER A 17 -1.89 31.19 15.91
C SER A 17 -2.47 30.34 17.05
N ASP A 18 -1.88 30.42 18.24
CA ASP A 18 -2.31 29.65 19.42
C ASP A 18 -3.78 29.94 19.79
N ALA A 19 -4.18 31.19 19.67
CA ALA A 19 -5.55 31.60 19.93
C ALA A 19 -6.55 30.95 18.97
N PHE A 20 -6.23 30.84 17.68
CA PHE A 20 -7.08 30.13 16.72
C PHE A 20 -7.09 28.63 16.96
N GLN A 21 -5.93 28.03 17.21
CA GLN A 21 -5.82 26.59 17.48
C GLN A 21 -6.60 26.18 18.73
N SER A 22 -6.58 27.01 19.80
CA SER A 22 -7.37 26.75 21.00
C SER A 22 -8.87 26.72 20.70
N ARG A 23 -9.38 27.70 19.94
CA ARG A 23 -10.78 27.73 19.49
C ARG A 23 -11.12 26.58 18.53
N TRP A 24 -10.19 26.22 17.66
CA TRP A 24 -10.33 25.05 16.77
C TRP A 24 -10.44 23.75 17.57
N LYS A 25 -9.60 23.54 18.57
CA LYS A 25 -9.70 22.39 19.49
C LYS A 25 -11.05 22.34 20.20
N ALA A 26 -11.57 23.50 20.64
CA ALA A 26 -12.89 23.58 21.24
C ALA A 26 -14.02 23.21 20.26
N LEU A 27 -14.00 23.74 19.03
CA LEU A 27 -14.96 23.37 17.98
C LEU A 27 -14.86 21.90 17.62
N TYR A 28 -13.63 21.38 17.44
CA TYR A 28 -13.38 19.95 17.20
C TYR A 28 -13.94 19.08 18.33
N ALA A 29 -13.78 19.53 19.57
CA ALA A 29 -14.32 18.85 20.73
C ALA A 29 -15.86 18.87 20.79
N ALA A 30 -16.51 19.89 20.29
CA ALA A 30 -17.96 20.02 20.24
C ALA A 30 -18.61 19.32 19.02
N CYS A 31 -17.85 19.12 17.93
CA CYS A 31 -18.38 18.55 16.69
C CYS A 31 -18.46 17.01 16.78
N PRO A 32 -19.65 16.40 16.74
CA PRO A 32 -19.79 14.94 16.94
C PRO A 32 -19.24 14.08 15.79
N TRP A 33 -19.09 14.63 14.57
CA TRP A 33 -18.52 13.95 13.42
C TRP A 33 -17.03 14.30 13.16
N GLY A 34 -16.38 15.05 14.07
CA GLY A 34 -14.96 15.33 13.94
C GLY A 34 -14.10 14.06 14.07
N THR A 35 -13.24 13.80 13.08
CA THR A 35 -12.25 12.70 13.12
C THR A 35 -10.84 13.25 13.28
N ALA A 36 -9.86 12.39 13.50
CA ALA A 36 -8.45 12.79 13.59
C ALA A 36 -7.99 13.66 12.39
N CYS A 37 -8.59 13.46 11.20
CA CYS A 37 -8.22 14.20 9.98
C CYS A 37 -8.62 15.69 10.02
N GLN A 38 -9.55 16.11 10.90
CA GLN A 38 -9.93 17.51 11.10
C GLN A 38 -9.28 18.11 12.35
N HIS A 39 -8.46 17.35 13.08
CA HIS A 39 -7.72 17.87 14.23
C HIS A 39 -6.63 18.86 13.79
N PRO A 40 -6.41 19.97 14.52
CA PRO A 40 -5.37 20.95 14.15
C PRO A 40 -3.99 20.33 13.97
N ASP A 41 -3.57 19.42 14.83
CA ASP A 41 -2.25 18.78 14.74
C ASP A 41 -2.08 17.96 13.45
N PHE A 42 -3.15 17.30 12.96
CA PHE A 42 -3.11 16.62 11.67
C PHE A 42 -2.99 17.61 10.51
N VAL A 43 -3.89 18.59 10.47
CA VAL A 43 -4.01 19.55 9.35
C VAL A 43 -2.77 20.45 9.25
N LEU A 44 -2.29 21.00 10.37
CA LEU A 44 -1.11 21.87 10.39
C LEU A 44 0.17 21.09 10.05
N THR A 45 0.31 19.85 10.53
CA THR A 45 1.43 19.00 10.15
C THR A 45 1.40 18.68 8.65
N TRP A 46 0.21 18.41 8.11
CA TRP A 46 0.06 18.18 6.68
C TRP A 46 0.40 19.42 5.84
N TYR A 47 -0.14 20.58 6.16
CA TYR A 47 0.18 21.82 5.44
C TYR A 47 1.68 22.14 5.49
N ARG A 48 2.33 21.92 6.64
CA ARG A 48 3.79 22.11 6.77
C ARG A 48 4.57 21.26 5.77
N CYS A 49 4.18 20.02 5.59
CA CYS A 49 4.85 19.08 4.67
C CYS A 49 4.50 19.35 3.19
N TYR A 50 3.30 19.87 2.90
CA TYR A 50 2.76 19.87 1.54
C TYR A 50 2.48 21.26 0.95
N ARG A 51 2.81 22.36 1.67
CA ARG A 51 2.57 23.75 1.23
C ARG A 51 3.21 24.13 -0.11
N ALA A 52 4.28 23.44 -0.52
CA ALA A 52 4.91 23.64 -1.83
C ALA A 52 4.08 23.06 -2.99
N ARG A 53 3.19 22.13 -2.71
CA ARG A 53 2.40 21.38 -3.68
C ARG A 53 0.94 21.79 -3.71
N TYR A 54 0.40 22.23 -2.58
CA TYR A 54 -1.00 22.60 -2.40
C TYR A 54 -1.11 23.99 -1.80
N LEU A 55 -2.05 24.78 -2.34
CA LEU A 55 -2.39 26.07 -1.73
C LEU A 55 -3.43 25.81 -0.62
N PRO A 56 -3.13 26.17 0.65
CA PRO A 56 -4.11 26.12 1.72
C PRO A 56 -5.30 27.03 1.44
N VAL A 57 -6.51 26.55 1.66
CA VAL A 57 -7.76 27.32 1.61
C VAL A 57 -8.55 27.00 2.86
N VAL A 58 -8.86 28.01 3.64
CA VAL A 58 -9.56 27.86 4.92
C VAL A 58 -10.81 28.72 4.91
N VAL A 59 -11.95 28.12 5.21
CA VAL A 59 -13.22 28.83 5.40
C VAL A 59 -13.67 28.62 6.83
N PHE A 60 -13.97 29.70 7.52
CA PHE A 60 -14.44 29.63 8.91
C PHE A 60 -15.49 30.70 9.20
N ASP A 61 -16.26 30.46 10.25
CA ASP A 61 -17.25 31.39 10.81
C ASP A 61 -16.98 31.53 12.30
N GLU A 62 -17.03 32.78 12.78
CA GLU A 62 -16.87 33.15 14.19
C GLU A 62 -18.17 33.81 14.68
N ASP A 63 -18.60 33.44 15.88
CA ASP A 63 -19.75 34.10 16.52
C ASP A 63 -19.37 35.48 17.11
N ALA A 64 -20.35 36.15 17.71
CA ALA A 64 -20.14 37.49 18.29
C ALA A 64 -19.06 37.50 19.38
N ASP A 65 -18.84 36.40 20.07
CA ASP A 65 -17.84 36.26 21.13
C ASP A 65 -16.47 35.79 20.58
N GLY A 66 -16.36 35.66 19.27
CA GLY A 66 -15.16 35.25 18.57
C GLY A 66 -14.88 33.74 18.65
N ALA A 67 -15.83 32.93 19.13
CA ALA A 67 -15.70 31.45 19.09
C ALA A 67 -16.00 30.93 17.70
N LEU A 68 -15.30 29.87 17.28
CA LEU A 68 -15.54 29.23 15.99
C LEU A 68 -16.87 28.49 16.00
N SER A 69 -17.75 28.84 15.08
CA SER A 69 -19.03 28.16 14.83
C SER A 69 -18.94 27.15 13.71
N GLY A 70 -18.00 27.32 12.76
CA GLY A 70 -17.72 26.43 11.65
C GLY A 70 -16.31 26.57 11.11
N LEU A 71 -15.76 25.47 10.59
CA LEU A 71 -14.41 25.45 10.00
C LEU A 71 -14.33 24.37 8.90
N LEU A 72 -13.82 24.77 7.74
CA LEU A 72 -13.52 23.88 6.62
C LEU A 72 -12.10 24.15 6.13
N THR A 73 -11.22 23.17 6.24
CA THR A 73 -9.83 23.24 5.81
C THR A 73 -9.65 22.47 4.52
N LEU A 74 -9.13 23.11 3.47
CA LEU A 74 -9.03 22.62 2.12
C LEU A 74 -7.65 22.83 1.53
N ALA A 75 -7.38 22.09 0.47
CA ALA A 75 -6.20 22.19 -0.37
C ALA A 75 -6.61 22.43 -1.83
N LEU A 76 -6.14 23.53 -2.41
CA LEU A 76 -6.26 23.74 -3.85
C LEU A 76 -5.03 23.15 -4.54
N HIS A 77 -5.26 22.26 -5.50
CA HIS A 77 -4.20 21.65 -6.28
C HIS A 77 -3.62 22.65 -7.29
N GLY A 78 -2.29 22.80 -7.30
CA GLY A 78 -1.59 23.67 -8.24
C GLY A 78 -1.90 23.29 -9.70
N GLY A 79 -2.34 24.29 -10.49
CA GLY A 79 -2.74 24.08 -11.88
C GLY A 79 -4.01 23.24 -12.08
N ALA A 80 -4.56 22.63 -11.04
CA ALA A 80 -5.78 21.84 -11.10
C ALA A 80 -6.98 22.67 -10.63
N ARG A 81 -8.11 22.49 -11.30
CA ARG A 81 -9.39 23.08 -10.93
C ARG A 81 -10.10 22.18 -9.90
N ARG A 82 -9.37 21.82 -8.82
CA ARG A 82 -9.86 20.90 -7.78
C ARG A 82 -9.47 21.37 -6.38
N LEU A 83 -10.45 21.43 -5.51
CA LEU A 83 -10.30 21.56 -4.07
C LEU A 83 -10.55 20.19 -3.42
N SER A 84 -9.72 19.79 -2.50
CA SER A 84 -9.92 18.61 -1.64
C SER A 84 -9.86 19.01 -0.17
N GLY A 85 -10.29 18.15 0.74
CA GLY A 85 -10.03 18.34 2.16
C GLY A 85 -8.54 18.40 2.45
N ALA A 86 -8.12 19.16 3.45
CA ALA A 86 -6.75 19.15 3.95
C ALA A 86 -6.35 17.70 4.30
N GLY A 87 -5.14 17.30 3.93
CA GLY A 87 -4.72 15.91 4.03
C GLY A 87 -4.81 15.15 2.70
N ASP A 88 -5.62 15.58 1.74
CA ASP A 88 -5.80 14.95 0.43
C ASP A 88 -5.80 13.40 0.52
N HIS A 89 -4.79 12.72 -0.05
CA HIS A 89 -4.69 11.27 -0.03
C HIS A 89 -4.31 10.66 1.33
N GLN A 90 -3.80 11.45 2.26
CA GLN A 90 -3.44 11.01 3.61
C GLN A 90 -4.61 11.12 4.60
N ALA A 91 -5.62 11.96 4.31
CA ALA A 91 -6.84 12.04 5.09
C ALA A 91 -7.87 11.04 4.58
N GLU A 92 -8.15 10.00 5.35
CA GLU A 92 -9.21 9.05 5.00
C GLU A 92 -10.58 9.72 5.03
N TYR A 93 -10.84 10.51 6.08
CA TYR A 93 -12.06 11.28 6.24
C TYR A 93 -11.82 12.77 6.00
N GLN A 94 -12.65 13.36 5.14
CA GLN A 94 -12.60 14.78 4.78
C GLN A 94 -13.97 15.40 5.00
N GLY A 95 -14.03 16.48 5.73
CA GLY A 95 -15.29 17.14 6.06
C GLY A 95 -15.04 18.49 6.71
N TRP A 96 -16.09 19.08 7.21
CA TRP A 96 -16.04 20.33 7.96
C TRP A 96 -16.33 20.07 9.44
N LEU A 97 -15.88 20.95 10.28
CA LEU A 97 -16.29 21.04 11.67
C LEU A 97 -17.38 22.10 11.79
N GLN A 98 -18.35 21.86 12.63
CA GLN A 98 -19.43 22.80 12.91
C GLN A 98 -20.06 22.50 14.26
N ARG A 99 -20.54 23.51 14.93
CA ARG A 99 -21.38 23.32 16.12
C ARG A 99 -22.69 22.60 15.74
N PRO A 100 -23.08 21.56 16.46
CA PRO A 100 -24.22 20.72 16.09
C PRO A 100 -25.56 21.43 16.12
N ASP A 101 -25.68 22.49 16.91
CA ASP A 101 -26.89 23.30 17.07
C ASP A 101 -27.22 24.22 15.87
N LEU A 102 -26.29 24.38 14.92
CA LEU A 102 -26.42 25.36 13.83
C LEU A 102 -27.01 24.79 12.52
N GLY A 103 -27.33 23.50 12.44
CA GLY A 103 -27.84 22.90 11.22
C GLY A 103 -26.87 22.99 10.01
N ALA A 104 -27.37 23.33 8.81
CA ALA A 104 -26.56 23.42 7.59
C ALA A 104 -26.07 24.82 7.16
N PRO A 105 -26.30 25.94 7.87
CA PRO A 105 -25.99 27.28 7.36
C PRO A 105 -24.51 27.50 7.06
N PHE A 106 -23.60 26.98 7.89
CA PHE A 106 -22.14 27.16 7.69
C PHE A 106 -21.68 26.55 6.37
N ILE A 107 -21.97 25.28 6.10
CA ILE A 107 -21.48 24.62 4.89
C ILE A 107 -22.07 25.26 3.62
N LEU A 108 -23.31 25.71 3.65
CA LEU A 108 -23.93 26.42 2.54
C LEU A 108 -23.25 27.78 2.28
N ALA A 109 -22.94 28.54 3.33
CA ALA A 109 -22.21 29.79 3.22
C ALA A 109 -20.77 29.57 2.72
N ALA A 110 -20.09 28.55 3.24
CA ALA A 110 -18.75 28.15 2.81
C ALA A 110 -18.72 27.77 1.32
N LEU A 111 -19.69 27.01 0.84
CA LEU A 111 -19.80 26.65 -0.58
C LEU A 111 -20.02 27.86 -1.48
N ARG A 112 -20.87 28.84 -1.05
CA ARG A 112 -21.06 30.10 -1.81
C ARG A 112 -19.75 30.88 -1.90
N ALA A 113 -19.02 31.04 -0.78
CA ALA A 113 -17.73 31.73 -0.75
C ALA A 113 -16.68 31.03 -1.64
N LEU A 114 -16.59 29.69 -1.58
CA LEU A 114 -15.70 28.91 -2.43
C LEU A 114 -16.04 29.03 -3.91
N ARG A 115 -17.31 29.01 -4.29
CA ARG A 115 -17.74 29.18 -5.69
C ARG A 115 -17.45 30.60 -6.20
N SER A 116 -17.59 31.60 -5.38
CA SER A 116 -17.23 32.97 -5.74
C SER A 116 -15.72 33.10 -5.97
N ALA A 117 -14.90 32.56 -5.08
CA ALA A 117 -13.44 32.62 -5.17
C ALA A 117 -12.85 31.68 -6.23
N TYR A 118 -13.45 30.51 -6.42
CA TYR A 118 -12.95 29.43 -7.31
C TYR A 118 -14.05 28.88 -8.23
N PRO A 119 -14.64 29.70 -9.13
CA PRO A 119 -15.82 29.30 -9.92
C PRO A 119 -15.55 28.12 -10.88
N ALA A 120 -14.28 27.87 -11.21
CA ALA A 120 -13.87 26.78 -12.10
C ALA A 120 -13.40 25.51 -11.37
N ALA A 121 -13.39 25.49 -10.02
CA ALA A 121 -12.92 24.36 -9.25
C ALA A 121 -14.08 23.46 -8.81
N ASP A 122 -13.86 22.14 -8.88
CA ASP A 122 -14.70 21.15 -8.20
C ASP A 122 -14.21 20.99 -6.76
N LEU A 123 -15.14 20.90 -5.79
CA LEU A 123 -14.83 20.48 -4.43
C LEU A 123 -15.06 18.97 -4.31
N GLN A 124 -14.04 18.23 -3.86
CA GLN A 124 -14.12 16.79 -3.64
C GLN A 124 -13.70 16.47 -2.20
N LEU A 125 -14.63 15.93 -1.42
CA LEU A 125 -14.38 15.36 -0.10
C LEU A 125 -14.51 13.85 -0.19
N ARG A 126 -13.41 13.12 0.05
CA ARG A 126 -13.28 11.69 -0.24
C ARG A 126 -14.32 10.86 0.50
N TYR A 127 -14.29 10.89 1.83
CA TYR A 127 -15.31 10.32 2.69
C TYR A 127 -15.66 11.35 3.75
N LEU A 128 -16.92 11.71 3.81
CA LEU A 128 -17.44 12.51 4.92
C LEU A 128 -17.41 11.66 6.19
N PRO A 129 -16.99 12.21 7.33
CA PRO A 129 -17.05 11.51 8.61
C PRO A 129 -18.46 10.97 8.90
N PRO A 130 -18.58 9.82 9.60
CA PRO A 130 -19.88 9.33 10.02
C PRO A 130 -20.64 10.36 10.85
N GLY A 131 -21.95 10.48 10.64
CA GLY A 131 -22.79 11.46 11.32
C GLY A 131 -22.73 12.88 10.75
N THR A 132 -21.94 13.13 9.68
CA THR A 132 -21.95 14.42 8.98
C THR A 132 -23.36 14.72 8.44
N PRO A 133 -23.97 15.91 8.70
CA PRO A 133 -25.28 16.27 8.18
C PRO A 133 -25.28 16.36 6.64
N LEU A 134 -26.18 15.64 5.98
CA LEU A 134 -26.26 15.54 4.53
C LEU A 134 -27.46 16.22 3.89
N ASP A 135 -28.40 16.73 4.69
CA ASP A 135 -29.69 17.26 4.22
C ASP A 135 -29.53 18.33 3.15
N ALA A 136 -28.52 19.18 3.27
CA ALA A 136 -28.23 20.23 2.28
C ALA A 136 -27.85 19.67 0.88
N PHE A 137 -27.39 18.43 0.78
CA PHE A 137 -26.85 17.81 -0.43
C PHE A 137 -27.79 16.76 -1.04
N GLN A 138 -28.90 16.43 -0.38
CA GLN A 138 -29.89 15.49 -0.87
C GLN A 138 -30.85 16.15 -1.87
N ALA A 139 -31.73 15.37 -2.47
CA ALA A 139 -32.74 15.86 -3.41
C ALA A 139 -33.65 16.89 -2.72
N GLY A 140 -33.74 18.10 -3.30
CA GLY A 140 -34.46 19.24 -2.68
C GLY A 140 -33.63 20.08 -1.72
N GLY A 141 -32.34 19.74 -1.52
CA GLY A 141 -31.40 20.52 -0.70
C GLY A 141 -31.05 21.89 -1.30
N ASN A 142 -30.55 22.79 -0.45
CA ASN A 142 -30.33 24.20 -0.77
C ASN A 142 -28.96 24.51 -1.43
N VAL A 143 -28.26 23.52 -2.00
CA VAL A 143 -26.99 23.74 -2.69
C VAL A 143 -27.23 24.15 -4.15
N ASP A 144 -26.94 25.39 -4.48
CA ASP A 144 -27.00 25.91 -5.86
C ASP A 144 -25.77 25.47 -6.68
N ALA A 145 -25.58 24.16 -6.82
CA ALA A 145 -24.52 23.56 -7.61
C ALA A 145 -24.87 22.11 -7.95
N PRO A 146 -24.29 21.54 -9.03
CA PRO A 146 -24.39 20.11 -9.28
C PRO A 146 -23.63 19.32 -8.21
N VAL A 147 -24.35 18.51 -7.45
CA VAL A 147 -23.79 17.69 -6.36
C VAL A 147 -23.89 16.22 -6.73
N CYS A 148 -22.89 15.45 -6.32
CA CYS A 148 -22.90 13.99 -6.30
C CYS A 148 -22.52 13.49 -4.91
N LEU A 149 -23.41 12.70 -4.30
CA LEU A 149 -23.13 11.91 -3.11
C LEU A 149 -23.02 10.44 -3.52
N HIS A 150 -21.92 9.80 -3.15
CA HIS A 150 -21.72 8.39 -3.39
C HIS A 150 -21.49 7.65 -2.08
N GLY A 151 -22.33 6.64 -1.79
CA GLY A 151 -22.21 5.84 -0.58
C GLY A 151 -21.14 4.76 -0.70
N TYR A 152 -20.38 4.57 0.37
CA TYR A 152 -19.34 3.55 0.50
C TYR A 152 -19.60 2.75 1.78
N ARG A 153 -19.66 1.43 1.64
CA ARG A 153 -19.72 0.54 2.79
C ARG A 153 -18.42 0.64 3.58
N ARG A 154 -18.55 0.87 4.90
CA ARG A 154 -17.44 0.96 5.84
C ARG A 154 -17.49 -0.23 6.80
N PRO A 155 -16.53 -1.17 6.73
CA PRO A 155 -16.41 -2.26 7.67
C PRO A 155 -15.81 -1.76 9.00
N LEU A 156 -16.39 -2.20 10.11
CA LEU A 156 -16.00 -1.87 11.47
C LEU A 156 -15.70 -3.15 12.24
N MET A 157 -14.68 -3.12 13.09
CA MET A 157 -14.36 -4.20 14.02
C MET A 157 -14.62 -3.70 15.44
N GLN A 158 -15.68 -4.19 16.05
CA GLN A 158 -15.97 -3.93 17.46
C GLN A 158 -14.95 -4.68 18.32
N ILE A 159 -14.37 -3.98 19.28
CA ILE A 159 -13.36 -4.52 20.17
C ILE A 159 -14.05 -4.97 21.45
N ASP A 160 -14.29 -6.28 21.53
CA ASP A 160 -14.74 -6.98 22.73
C ASP A 160 -13.65 -7.96 23.18
N ALA A 161 -13.23 -7.90 24.42
CA ALA A 161 -12.08 -8.68 24.92
C ALA A 161 -12.25 -10.20 24.70
N ALA A 162 -13.44 -10.74 24.97
CA ALA A 162 -13.71 -12.17 24.79
C ALA A 162 -13.75 -12.56 23.31
N ALA A 163 -14.35 -11.71 22.44
CA ALA A 163 -14.37 -11.92 21.01
C ALA A 163 -12.97 -11.85 20.39
N MET A 164 -12.14 -10.88 20.80
CA MET A 164 -10.77 -10.74 20.34
C MET A 164 -9.90 -11.92 20.77
N ALA A 165 -10.04 -12.38 22.02
CA ALA A 165 -9.36 -13.57 22.50
C ALA A 165 -9.77 -14.82 21.69
N ARG A 166 -11.06 -15.00 21.38
CA ARG A 166 -11.53 -16.09 20.51
C ARG A 166 -10.95 -15.97 19.09
N GLN A 167 -10.93 -14.77 18.51
CA GLN A 167 -10.36 -14.50 17.18
C GLN A 167 -8.87 -14.85 17.14
N ARG A 168 -8.08 -14.40 18.14
CA ARG A 168 -6.67 -14.69 18.29
C ARG A 168 -6.41 -16.21 18.40
N ASN A 169 -7.28 -16.95 19.08
CA ASN A 169 -7.14 -18.36 19.37
C ASN A 169 -7.74 -19.28 18.29
N LYS A 170 -8.27 -18.76 17.18
CA LYS A 170 -8.71 -19.59 16.04
C LYS A 170 -7.59 -20.54 15.58
N LYS A 171 -7.96 -21.76 15.20
CA LYS A 171 -7.03 -22.85 14.83
C LYS A 171 -5.98 -22.40 13.81
N ASN A 172 -6.39 -21.70 12.76
CA ASN A 172 -5.49 -21.18 11.73
C ASN A 172 -4.49 -20.15 12.25
N HIS A 173 -4.92 -19.22 13.12
CA HIS A 173 -4.03 -18.22 13.73
C HIS A 173 -3.00 -18.89 14.66
N ARG A 174 -3.43 -19.82 15.51
CA ARG A 174 -2.53 -20.60 16.35
C ARG A 174 -1.52 -21.41 15.56
N GLN A 175 -1.96 -22.08 14.50
CA GLN A 175 -1.07 -22.85 13.62
C GLN A 175 -0.03 -21.97 12.94
N ASN A 176 -0.45 -20.82 12.39
CA ASN A 176 0.46 -19.88 11.73
C ASN A 176 1.44 -19.25 12.71
N PHE A 177 0.98 -18.87 13.90
CA PHE A 177 1.84 -18.38 14.97
C PHE A 177 2.91 -19.40 15.37
N ASN A 178 2.50 -20.66 15.60
CA ASN A 178 3.42 -21.74 15.96
C ASN A 178 4.42 -22.06 14.82
N ARG A 179 3.99 -21.96 13.56
CA ARG A 179 4.89 -22.16 12.40
C ARG A 179 5.93 -21.05 12.31
N LEU A 180 5.54 -19.80 12.47
CA LEU A 180 6.47 -18.68 12.54
C LEU A 180 7.45 -18.85 13.71
N GLY A 181 6.96 -19.28 14.88
CA GLY A 181 7.75 -19.52 16.07
C GLY A 181 8.80 -20.62 15.97
N ARG A 182 8.71 -21.48 14.94
CA ARG A 182 9.75 -22.49 14.67
C ARG A 182 11.03 -21.90 14.11
N SER A 183 10.94 -20.74 13.44
CA SER A 183 12.11 -20.07 12.85
C SER A 183 12.78 -19.12 13.82
N ALA A 184 12.00 -18.37 14.61
CA ALA A 184 12.47 -17.44 15.63
C ALA A 184 11.31 -17.01 16.54
N ALA A 185 11.60 -16.37 17.67
CA ALA A 185 10.59 -15.85 18.61
C ALA A 185 9.64 -14.88 17.89
N VAL A 186 8.32 -15.07 18.07
CA VAL A 186 7.26 -14.20 17.54
C VAL A 186 6.79 -13.27 18.64
N ARG A 187 6.82 -11.95 18.38
CA ARG A 187 6.42 -10.92 19.34
C ARG A 187 5.50 -9.90 18.68
N PHE A 188 4.47 -9.49 19.42
CA PHE A 188 3.68 -8.30 19.10
C PHE A 188 4.26 -7.13 19.89
N GLU A 189 4.40 -5.98 19.23
CA GLU A 189 4.93 -4.77 19.83
C GLU A 189 3.98 -3.60 19.50
N HIS A 190 3.56 -2.86 20.56
CA HIS A 190 2.98 -1.53 20.39
C HIS A 190 4.11 -0.52 20.50
N VAL A 191 4.38 0.21 19.41
CA VAL A 191 5.51 1.14 19.30
C VAL A 191 5.06 2.53 19.71
N VAL A 192 5.41 2.93 20.92
CA VAL A 192 5.08 4.24 21.51
C VAL A 192 6.27 5.20 21.44
N GLY A 193 7.49 4.68 21.60
CA GLY A 193 8.72 5.48 21.56
C GLY A 193 8.98 6.09 20.19
N HIS A 194 9.31 7.40 20.15
CA HIS A 194 9.57 8.08 18.88
C HIS A 194 10.79 7.50 18.16
N ASP A 195 11.88 7.26 18.87
CA ASP A 195 13.10 6.71 18.29
C ASP A 195 12.90 5.28 17.79
N ASP A 196 12.13 4.46 18.51
CA ASP A 196 11.76 3.11 18.08
C ASP A 196 10.90 3.12 16.82
N PHE A 197 9.97 4.07 16.75
CA PHE A 197 9.16 4.28 15.54
C PHE A 197 10.04 4.66 14.35
N VAL A 198 10.90 5.68 14.49
CA VAL A 198 11.80 6.13 13.41
C VAL A 198 12.71 5.01 12.94
N ALA A 199 13.27 4.23 13.86
CA ALA A 199 14.13 3.08 13.55
C ALA A 199 13.41 1.98 12.75
N ALA A 200 12.14 1.73 13.03
CA ALA A 200 11.33 0.72 12.33
C ALA A 200 10.70 1.25 11.03
N PHE A 201 10.46 2.55 10.94
CA PHE A 201 9.61 3.14 9.91
C PHE A 201 10.16 3.01 8.49
N ASP A 202 11.48 3.02 8.30
CA ASP A 202 12.09 2.82 6.98
C ASP A 202 11.77 1.44 6.40
N GLU A 203 11.78 0.41 7.23
CA GLU A 203 11.43 -0.94 6.81
C GLU A 203 9.93 -1.05 6.51
N MET A 204 9.09 -0.43 7.34
CA MET A 204 7.64 -0.39 7.12
C MET A 204 7.28 0.34 5.81
N CYS A 205 7.91 1.48 5.53
CA CYS A 205 7.75 2.21 4.26
C CYS A 205 8.16 1.35 3.05
N MET A 206 9.29 0.66 3.14
CA MET A 206 9.78 -0.22 2.09
C MET A 206 8.82 -1.38 1.81
N GLN A 207 8.31 -2.05 2.84
CA GLN A 207 7.34 -3.13 2.70
C GLN A 207 6.03 -2.62 2.09
N TYR A 208 5.59 -1.43 2.49
CA TYR A 208 4.40 -0.80 1.94
C TYR A 208 4.58 -0.44 0.46
N ASP A 209 5.68 0.21 0.11
CA ASP A 209 6.00 0.57 -1.28
C ASP A 209 6.12 -0.67 -2.17
N PHE A 210 6.77 -1.73 -1.69
CA PHE A 210 6.83 -2.98 -2.43
C PHE A 210 5.45 -3.56 -2.74
N ARG A 211 4.58 -3.65 -1.72
CA ARG A 211 3.21 -4.13 -1.89
C ARG A 211 2.41 -3.25 -2.85
N GLN A 212 2.48 -1.93 -2.69
CA GLN A 212 1.76 -0.98 -3.54
C GLN A 212 2.28 -1.00 -5.00
N ALA A 213 3.60 -1.11 -5.19
CA ALA A 213 4.20 -1.25 -6.51
C ALA A 213 3.72 -2.52 -7.22
N ALA A 214 3.71 -3.63 -6.50
CA ALA A 214 3.29 -4.93 -7.03
C ALA A 214 1.80 -4.96 -7.41
N LEU A 215 0.92 -4.37 -6.58
CA LEU A 215 -0.53 -4.40 -6.77
C LEU A 215 -1.05 -3.25 -7.63
N TYR A 216 -0.55 -2.04 -7.43
CA TYR A 216 -1.13 -0.81 -7.97
C TYR A 216 -0.17 0.03 -8.80
N ARG A 217 1.07 -0.41 -8.96
CA ARG A 217 2.13 0.29 -9.69
C ARG A 217 2.46 1.68 -9.13
N SER A 218 2.32 1.86 -7.83
CA SER A 218 2.68 3.09 -7.11
C SER A 218 3.62 2.76 -5.96
N MET A 219 4.48 3.70 -5.59
CA MET A 219 5.40 3.58 -4.46
C MET A 219 5.20 4.81 -3.56
N PRO A 220 4.17 4.81 -2.70
CA PRO A 220 3.68 6.02 -2.06
C PRO A 220 4.70 6.77 -1.19
N PHE A 221 5.69 6.10 -0.63
CA PHE A 221 6.77 6.77 0.14
C PHE A 221 7.96 7.17 -0.74
N THR A 222 8.28 6.39 -1.75
CA THR A 222 9.34 6.72 -2.73
C THR A 222 8.87 7.80 -3.71
N ASP A 223 7.62 7.70 -4.20
CA ASP A 223 7.04 8.66 -5.15
C ASP A 223 6.71 10.02 -4.44
N ASP A 224 6.53 10.01 -3.10
CA ASP A 224 6.19 11.17 -2.27
C ASP A 224 6.97 11.18 -0.95
N PRO A 225 8.22 11.67 -0.92
CA PRO A 225 9.04 11.70 0.29
C PRO A 225 8.44 12.54 1.44
N ALA A 226 7.62 13.55 1.14
CA ALA A 226 6.94 14.35 2.15
C ALA A 226 5.99 13.51 3.02
N LYS A 227 5.48 12.40 2.49
CA LYS A 227 4.65 11.45 3.23
C LYS A 227 5.37 10.86 4.44
N LYS A 228 6.66 10.53 4.30
CA LYS A 228 7.45 10.03 5.43
C LYS A 228 7.58 11.08 6.53
N THR A 229 7.95 12.30 6.17
CA THR A 229 8.04 13.45 7.11
C THR A 229 6.70 13.71 7.81
N PHE A 230 5.60 13.60 7.07
CA PHE A 230 4.25 13.77 7.62
C PHE A 230 3.93 12.73 8.70
N TYR A 231 4.18 11.44 8.45
CA TYR A 231 3.92 10.37 9.44
C TYR A 231 4.82 10.50 10.68
N ILE A 232 6.09 10.90 10.51
CA ILE A 232 6.99 11.19 11.64
C ILE A 232 6.39 12.32 12.50
N GLY A 233 5.98 13.42 11.87
CA GLY A 233 5.35 14.53 12.59
C GLY A 233 4.01 14.18 13.26
N LEU A 234 3.22 13.25 12.70
CA LEU A 234 2.01 12.76 13.37
C LEU A 234 2.35 11.90 14.59
N HIS A 235 3.42 11.09 14.51
CA HIS A 235 3.86 10.29 15.65
C HIS A 235 4.37 11.17 16.80
N GLU A 236 5.13 12.23 16.50
CA GLU A 236 5.57 13.24 17.49
C GLU A 236 4.39 13.90 18.22
N LYS A 237 3.24 14.01 17.54
CA LYS A 237 2.00 14.57 18.10
C LYS A 237 1.12 13.54 18.83
N GLY A 238 1.57 12.28 18.96
CA GLY A 238 0.80 11.22 19.58
C GLY A 238 -0.49 10.85 18.82
N MET A 239 -0.53 11.10 17.51
CA MET A 239 -1.72 10.86 16.68
C MET A 239 -1.76 9.46 16.07
N LEU A 240 -0.70 8.69 16.20
CA LEU A 240 -0.59 7.36 15.59
C LEU A 240 -0.64 6.24 16.62
N HIS A 241 -1.35 5.18 16.29
CA HIS A 241 -1.25 3.87 16.92
C HIS A 241 -0.43 2.96 16.01
N VAL A 242 0.76 2.55 16.48
CA VAL A 242 1.70 1.77 15.68
C VAL A 242 1.90 0.39 16.29
N SER A 243 1.68 -0.66 15.49
CA SER A 243 1.84 -2.05 15.93
C SER A 243 2.70 -2.84 14.96
N ILE A 244 3.56 -3.69 15.50
CA ILE A 244 4.49 -4.52 14.73
C ILE A 244 4.38 -5.98 15.20
N LEU A 245 4.39 -6.91 14.26
CA LEU A 245 4.63 -8.33 14.52
C LEU A 245 6.06 -8.66 14.10
N ARG A 246 6.91 -9.02 15.08
CA ARG A 246 8.28 -9.44 14.79
C ARG A 246 8.43 -10.96 14.82
N VAL A 247 9.31 -11.44 13.96
CA VAL A 247 9.85 -12.82 13.96
C VAL A 247 11.37 -12.71 14.10
N GLY A 248 11.88 -12.95 15.29
CA GLY A 248 13.24 -12.58 15.66
C GLY A 248 13.41 -11.06 15.60
N GLN A 249 14.34 -10.59 14.76
CA GLN A 249 14.58 -9.16 14.50
C GLN A 249 13.78 -8.61 13.31
N ALA A 250 13.24 -9.48 12.46
CA ALA A 250 12.53 -9.05 11.26
C ALA A 250 11.11 -8.55 11.56
N ILE A 251 10.68 -7.50 10.87
CA ILE A 251 9.29 -7.03 10.87
C ILE A 251 8.50 -7.91 9.90
N ALA A 252 7.72 -8.86 10.44
CA ALA A 252 6.89 -9.74 9.62
C ALA A 252 5.60 -9.05 9.14
N ALA A 253 5.03 -8.17 9.95
CA ALA A 253 3.90 -7.31 9.57
C ALA A 253 3.88 -6.05 10.42
N SER A 254 3.26 -4.99 9.90
CA SER A 254 3.07 -3.74 10.63
C SER A 254 1.75 -3.06 10.30
N HIS A 255 1.27 -2.28 11.26
CA HIS A 255 0.07 -1.45 11.17
C HIS A 255 0.38 -0.06 11.72
N ILE A 256 -0.08 0.97 10.99
CA ILE A 256 -0.12 2.35 11.47
C ILE A 256 -1.54 2.85 11.29
N GLY A 257 -2.20 3.20 12.38
CA GLY A 257 -3.53 3.77 12.41
C GLY A 257 -3.55 5.17 12.99
N LEU A 258 -4.60 5.95 12.70
CA LEU A 258 -4.85 7.24 13.32
C LEU A 258 -5.72 7.06 14.56
N LEU A 259 -5.28 7.61 15.67
CA LEU A 259 -6.07 7.69 16.90
C LEU A 259 -7.15 8.76 16.76
N THR A 260 -8.40 8.40 17.06
CA THR A 260 -9.52 9.32 17.03
C THR A 260 -9.88 9.81 18.41
N ARG A 261 -10.60 10.92 18.48
CA ARG A 261 -11.13 11.45 19.74
C ARG A 261 -12.07 10.49 20.46
N ALA A 262 -12.83 9.70 19.72
CA ALA A 262 -13.77 8.72 20.30
C ALA A 262 -13.07 7.45 20.82
N GLY A 263 -11.74 7.47 20.94
CA GLY A 263 -10.97 6.31 21.35
C GLY A 263 -10.88 5.21 20.30
N ALA A 264 -11.38 5.44 19.08
CA ALA A 264 -11.24 4.47 17.98
C ALA A 264 -9.90 4.64 17.24
N VAL A 265 -9.46 3.58 16.58
CA VAL A 265 -8.31 3.61 15.67
C VAL A 265 -8.81 3.48 14.24
N HIS A 266 -8.39 4.36 13.34
CA HIS A 266 -8.61 4.21 11.90
C HIS A 266 -7.46 3.41 11.28
N LEU A 267 -7.77 2.36 10.55
CA LEU A 267 -6.79 1.58 9.79
C LEU A 267 -6.18 2.44 8.68
N GLY A 268 -4.89 2.70 8.77
CA GLY A 268 -4.16 3.46 7.75
C GLY A 268 -3.24 2.56 6.91
N ILE A 269 -1.98 2.44 7.31
CA ILE A 269 -1.01 1.59 6.65
C ILE A 269 -1.07 0.20 7.27
N ASN A 270 -1.27 -0.82 6.43
CA ASN A 270 -1.17 -2.22 6.83
C ASN A 270 -0.31 -2.95 5.81
N THR A 271 0.81 -3.51 6.26
CA THR A 271 1.78 -4.17 5.38
C THR A 271 2.40 -5.39 6.05
N HIS A 272 3.08 -6.20 5.25
CA HIS A 272 3.83 -7.36 5.72
C HIS A 272 5.00 -7.65 4.80
N ASP A 273 6.02 -8.31 5.32
CA ASP A 273 7.11 -8.85 4.52
C ASP A 273 6.60 -10.12 3.79
N PRO A 274 6.67 -10.14 2.46
CA PRO A 274 6.20 -11.27 1.65
C PRO A 274 6.97 -12.58 1.94
N ALA A 275 8.15 -12.55 2.51
CA ALA A 275 8.87 -13.75 2.95
C ALA A 275 8.09 -14.55 4.01
N PHE A 276 7.20 -13.91 4.77
CA PHE A 276 6.33 -14.55 5.77
C PHE A 276 4.91 -14.79 5.27
N ALA A 277 4.59 -14.49 3.99
CA ALA A 277 3.22 -14.49 3.46
C ALA A 277 2.50 -15.84 3.63
N ALA A 278 3.22 -16.97 3.53
CA ALA A 278 2.69 -18.32 3.76
C ALA A 278 2.02 -18.51 5.13
N HIS A 279 2.34 -17.65 6.09
CA HIS A 279 1.82 -17.70 7.46
C HIS A 279 0.85 -16.58 7.78
N SER A 280 0.40 -15.82 6.77
CA SER A 280 -0.57 -14.73 6.89
C SER A 280 -0.25 -13.75 8.04
N PRO A 281 0.96 -13.15 8.10
CA PRO A 281 1.41 -12.36 9.23
C PRO A 281 0.55 -11.10 9.45
N GLY A 282 -0.02 -10.51 8.39
CA GLY A 282 -0.96 -9.39 8.52
C GLY A 282 -2.25 -9.75 9.25
N ASN A 283 -2.81 -10.96 9.02
CA ASN A 283 -3.98 -11.42 9.76
C ASN A 283 -3.64 -11.74 11.22
N LEU A 284 -2.46 -12.29 11.49
CA LEU A 284 -1.99 -12.51 12.85
C LEU A 284 -1.82 -11.19 13.60
N LEU A 285 -1.20 -10.21 12.96
CA LEU A 285 -1.04 -8.87 13.51
C LEU A 285 -2.39 -8.25 13.88
N LEU A 286 -3.39 -8.27 12.97
CA LEU A 286 -4.72 -7.72 13.26
C LEU A 286 -5.45 -8.46 14.38
N ALA A 287 -5.29 -9.80 14.47
CA ALA A 287 -5.87 -10.55 15.57
C ALA A 287 -5.22 -10.23 16.93
N MET A 288 -3.91 -9.97 16.96
CA MET A 288 -3.18 -9.56 18.17
C MET A 288 -3.46 -8.09 18.51
N LEU A 289 -3.53 -7.23 17.49
CA LEU A 289 -3.93 -5.84 17.66
C LEU A 289 -5.33 -5.74 18.30
N GLY A 290 -6.30 -6.54 17.86
CA GLY A 290 -7.62 -6.56 18.48
C GLY A 290 -7.59 -6.87 19.98
N VAL A 291 -6.74 -7.82 20.40
CA VAL A 291 -6.55 -8.12 21.85
C VAL A 291 -5.93 -6.91 22.57
N HIS A 292 -4.90 -6.32 21.98
CA HIS A 292 -4.21 -5.17 22.57
C HIS A 292 -5.13 -3.93 22.68
N LEU A 293 -5.94 -3.64 21.65
CA LEU A 293 -6.92 -2.57 21.69
C LEU A 293 -7.99 -2.78 22.77
N ALA A 294 -8.35 -4.05 23.05
CA ALA A 294 -9.25 -4.37 24.16
C ALA A 294 -8.61 -4.08 25.54
N GLU A 295 -7.31 -4.36 25.69
CA GLU A 295 -6.53 -4.02 26.90
C GLU A 295 -6.43 -2.49 27.08
N GLU A 296 -6.31 -1.73 26.01
CA GLU A 296 -6.32 -0.26 26.00
C GLU A 296 -7.73 0.35 26.11
N GLN A 297 -8.77 -0.47 26.21
CA GLN A 297 -10.17 -0.04 26.25
C GLN A 297 -10.64 0.75 25.03
N ILE A 298 -10.01 0.54 23.87
CA ILE A 298 -10.39 1.11 22.60
C ILE A 298 -11.59 0.35 22.03
N PRO A 299 -12.76 1.00 21.82
CA PRO A 299 -13.99 0.28 21.51
C PRO A 299 -14.09 -0.20 20.05
N TRP A 300 -13.39 0.45 19.12
CA TRP A 300 -13.52 0.19 17.68
C TRP A 300 -12.20 0.30 16.94
N LEU A 301 -11.99 -0.63 16.01
CA LEU A 301 -11.06 -0.46 14.89
C LEU A 301 -11.89 -0.21 13.63
N ASP A 302 -11.81 1.00 13.10
CA ASP A 302 -12.39 1.37 11.82
C ASP A 302 -11.50 0.83 10.69
N LEU A 303 -11.99 -0.18 9.98
CA LEU A 303 -11.23 -0.82 8.91
C LEU A 303 -11.21 0.01 7.62
N THR A 304 -11.89 1.14 7.61
CA THR A 304 -12.02 2.10 6.50
C THR A 304 -12.64 1.52 5.22
N PRO A 305 -13.32 2.31 4.40
CA PRO A 305 -13.91 1.84 3.15
C PRO A 305 -12.87 1.18 2.22
N GLY A 306 -13.28 0.16 1.48
CA GLY A 306 -12.44 -0.55 0.53
C GLY A 306 -12.96 -1.97 0.28
N GLY A 307 -12.52 -2.62 -0.77
CA GLY A 307 -12.98 -3.96 -1.16
C GLY A 307 -12.04 -5.09 -0.74
N ASP A 308 -11.17 -4.88 0.24
CA ASP A 308 -10.18 -5.87 0.66
C ASP A 308 -10.84 -7.00 1.48
N ARG A 309 -10.66 -8.25 1.06
CA ARG A 309 -11.24 -9.44 1.71
C ARG A 309 -10.88 -9.56 3.20
N TYR A 310 -9.69 -9.14 3.60
CA TYR A 310 -9.28 -9.22 5.01
C TYR A 310 -10.10 -8.27 5.90
N LYS A 311 -10.50 -7.10 5.40
CA LYS A 311 -11.37 -6.17 6.13
C LYS A 311 -12.71 -6.83 6.44
N GLU A 312 -13.34 -7.46 5.45
CA GLU A 312 -14.60 -8.21 5.62
C GLU A 312 -14.43 -9.42 6.56
N HIS A 313 -13.25 -10.03 6.59
CA HIS A 313 -12.97 -11.15 7.51
C HIS A 313 -12.92 -10.72 8.99
N PHE A 314 -12.46 -9.50 9.27
CA PHE A 314 -12.36 -8.95 10.62
C PHE A 314 -13.54 -8.08 11.01
N ALA A 315 -14.33 -7.61 10.06
CA ALA A 315 -15.49 -6.78 10.32
C ALA A 315 -16.55 -7.54 11.16
N THR A 316 -17.04 -6.87 12.18
CA THR A 316 -18.16 -7.32 13.02
C THR A 316 -19.42 -6.52 12.73
N ASP A 317 -19.27 -5.34 12.14
CA ASP A 317 -20.36 -4.43 11.82
C ASP A 317 -20.02 -3.61 10.56
N HIS A 318 -21.02 -2.96 9.99
CA HIS A 318 -20.89 -2.12 8.80
C HIS A 318 -21.84 -0.94 8.88
N ASP A 319 -21.34 0.21 8.44
CA ASP A 319 -22.18 1.38 8.14
C ASP A 319 -21.84 1.94 6.75
N VAL A 320 -22.34 3.13 6.45
CA VAL A 320 -22.13 3.81 5.16
C VAL A 320 -21.58 5.20 5.40
N VAL A 321 -20.49 5.51 4.72
CA VAL A 321 -19.95 6.86 4.61
C VAL A 321 -20.09 7.37 3.18
N PHE A 322 -20.07 8.69 2.99
CA PHE A 322 -20.37 9.29 1.69
C PHE A 322 -19.18 10.09 1.17
N GLY A 323 -18.85 9.88 -0.09
CA GLY A 323 -18.00 10.80 -0.85
C GLY A 323 -18.87 11.93 -1.41
N LEU A 324 -18.43 13.18 -1.21
CA LEU A 324 -19.10 14.38 -1.71
C LEU A 324 -18.31 15.00 -2.84
N THR A 325 -18.95 15.26 -3.97
CA THR A 325 -18.40 16.10 -5.02
C THR A 325 -19.38 17.21 -5.37
N VAL A 326 -18.93 18.47 -5.25
CA VAL A 326 -19.66 19.64 -5.74
C VAL A 326 -18.94 20.13 -6.99
N TYR A 327 -19.62 20.01 -8.12
CA TYR A 327 -19.03 20.34 -9.43
C TYR A 327 -19.15 21.82 -9.77
N ALA A 328 -18.17 22.35 -10.47
CA ALA A 328 -18.21 23.72 -10.99
C ALA A 328 -19.39 23.94 -11.96
N ASN A 329 -19.75 22.90 -12.75
CA ASN A 329 -20.89 22.95 -13.65
C ASN A 329 -21.43 21.56 -14.00
N ARG A 330 -22.62 21.52 -14.65
CA ARG A 330 -23.34 20.29 -15.04
C ARG A 330 -22.56 19.43 -16.06
N VAL A 331 -21.78 20.05 -16.95
CA VAL A 331 -20.99 19.32 -17.96
C VAL A 331 -19.88 18.49 -17.31
N ARG A 332 -19.20 19.08 -16.31
CA ARG A 332 -18.18 18.35 -15.56
C ARG A 332 -18.77 17.19 -14.75
N ARG A 333 -19.93 17.40 -14.12
CA ARG A 333 -20.67 16.34 -13.46
C ARG A 333 -20.96 15.19 -14.44
N TRP A 334 -21.61 15.47 -15.56
CA TRP A 334 -21.96 14.46 -16.58
C TRP A 334 -20.73 13.69 -17.06
N ARG A 335 -19.66 14.40 -17.42
CA ARG A 335 -18.39 13.79 -17.87
C ARG A 335 -17.81 12.85 -16.80
N ASN A 336 -17.73 13.28 -15.55
CA ASN A 336 -17.14 12.48 -14.47
C ASN A 336 -18.01 11.27 -14.12
N GLU A 337 -19.32 11.41 -14.07
CA GLU A 337 -20.26 10.30 -13.85
C GLU A 337 -20.17 9.25 -14.97
N THR A 338 -20.06 9.68 -16.22
CA THR A 338 -19.87 8.77 -17.36
C THR A 338 -18.54 8.00 -17.27
N VAL A 339 -17.45 8.67 -16.91
CA VAL A 339 -16.13 8.03 -16.73
C VAL A 339 -16.15 7.07 -15.53
N LEU A 340 -16.83 7.41 -14.44
CA LEU A 340 -16.96 6.54 -13.27
C LEU A 340 -17.78 5.28 -13.61
N ALA A 341 -18.92 5.44 -14.28
CA ALA A 341 -19.75 4.32 -14.72
C ALA A 341 -18.99 3.37 -15.66
N ALA A 342 -18.30 3.92 -16.68
CA ALA A 342 -17.47 3.15 -17.60
C ALA A 342 -16.33 2.43 -16.88
N SER A 343 -15.66 3.11 -15.93
CA SER A 343 -14.58 2.53 -15.12
C SER A 343 -15.08 1.40 -14.22
N GLY A 344 -16.27 1.55 -13.62
CA GLY A 344 -16.94 0.54 -12.79
C GLY A 344 -17.30 -0.70 -13.61
N TYR A 345 -17.88 -0.51 -14.80
CA TYR A 345 -18.21 -1.61 -15.71
C TYR A 345 -16.97 -2.40 -16.12
N VAL A 346 -15.89 -1.71 -16.54
CA VAL A 346 -14.61 -2.34 -16.92
C VAL A 346 -14.00 -3.07 -15.73
N LYS A 347 -14.00 -2.46 -14.55
CA LYS A 347 -13.48 -3.08 -13.32
C LYS A 347 -14.20 -4.41 -13.04
N ASN A 348 -15.54 -4.40 -13.03
CA ASN A 348 -16.33 -5.58 -12.74
C ASN A 348 -16.10 -6.69 -13.78
N LYS A 349 -16.07 -6.33 -15.07
CA LYS A 349 -15.84 -7.29 -16.16
C LYS A 349 -14.45 -7.93 -16.09
N LEU A 350 -13.41 -7.16 -15.79
CA LEU A 350 -12.04 -7.65 -15.64
C LEU A 350 -11.83 -8.45 -14.35
N GLN A 351 -12.48 -8.08 -13.25
CA GLN A 351 -12.47 -8.87 -12.02
C GLN A 351 -13.12 -10.24 -12.22
N ASN A 352 -14.27 -10.29 -12.88
CA ASN A 352 -14.96 -11.54 -13.20
C ASN A 352 -14.15 -12.43 -14.18
N ALA A 353 -13.31 -11.82 -15.01
CA ALA A 353 -12.36 -12.53 -15.89
C ALA A 353 -11.04 -12.90 -15.18
N GLY A 354 -10.93 -12.75 -13.87
CA GLY A 354 -9.74 -13.10 -13.10
C GLY A 354 -8.53 -12.19 -13.32
N VAL A 355 -8.72 -11.01 -13.93
CA VAL A 355 -7.63 -10.06 -14.17
C VAL A 355 -7.18 -9.43 -12.85
N ARG A 356 -5.88 -9.38 -12.62
CA ARG A 356 -5.27 -8.86 -11.38
C ARG A 356 -5.48 -7.35 -11.23
N PRO A 357 -5.48 -6.82 -9.98
CA PRO A 357 -5.68 -5.39 -9.71
C PRO A 357 -4.78 -4.46 -10.53
N ALA A 358 -3.50 -4.81 -10.73
CA ALA A 358 -2.57 -4.02 -11.54
C ALA A 358 -2.99 -3.90 -13.02
N GLY A 359 -3.54 -4.97 -13.60
CA GLY A 359 -4.09 -4.98 -14.96
C GLY A 359 -5.35 -4.14 -15.09
N ILE A 360 -6.22 -4.23 -14.08
CA ILE A 360 -7.45 -3.43 -13.98
C ILE A 360 -7.12 -1.93 -13.88
N MET A 361 -6.17 -1.56 -13.01
CA MET A 361 -5.73 -0.18 -12.87
C MET A 361 -5.10 0.38 -14.15
N ALA A 362 -4.31 -0.43 -14.86
CA ALA A 362 -3.74 -0.05 -16.14
C ALA A 362 -4.83 0.20 -17.22
N ALA A 363 -5.89 -0.61 -17.24
CA ALA A 363 -7.02 -0.44 -18.15
C ALA A 363 -7.83 0.83 -17.81
N ILE A 364 -8.09 1.08 -16.52
CA ILE A 364 -8.81 2.29 -16.05
C ILE A 364 -8.01 3.57 -16.34
N GLN A 365 -6.70 3.56 -16.12
CA GLN A 365 -5.84 4.71 -16.46
C GLN A 365 -5.88 5.04 -17.96
N LYS A 366 -5.91 4.03 -18.82
CA LYS A 366 -6.06 4.23 -20.27
C LYS A 366 -7.41 4.86 -20.66
N LEU A 367 -8.49 4.51 -19.96
CA LEU A 367 -9.81 5.14 -20.14
C LEU A 367 -9.84 6.60 -19.70
N ARG A 368 -9.10 6.94 -18.63
CA ARG A 368 -9.03 8.31 -18.11
C ARG A 368 -8.14 9.24 -18.95
N HIS A 369 -7.15 8.66 -19.64
CA HIS A 369 -6.19 9.39 -20.49
C HIS A 369 -6.04 8.68 -21.84
N PRO A 370 -6.98 8.84 -22.79
CA PRO A 370 -6.92 8.22 -24.11
C PRO A 370 -5.83 8.90 -24.98
N GLY A 371 -4.64 8.35 -24.92
CA GLY A 371 -3.54 8.71 -25.83
C GLY A 371 -3.32 7.61 -26.88
N ALA A 372 -2.97 8.00 -28.13
CA ALA A 372 -2.93 7.15 -29.33
C ALA A 372 -1.97 5.93 -29.31
N SER A 373 -1.25 5.64 -28.22
CA SER A 373 -0.25 4.57 -28.14
C SER A 373 -0.75 3.24 -27.52
N GLY A 374 -2.02 3.16 -27.09
CA GLY A 374 -2.53 2.02 -26.29
C GLY A 374 -2.72 0.71 -27.06
N LEU A 375 -3.11 0.76 -28.31
CA LEU A 375 -3.40 -0.44 -29.14
C LEU A 375 -2.13 -1.14 -29.64
N LYS A 376 -1.06 -0.40 -29.93
CA LYS A 376 0.23 -0.97 -30.37
C LYS A 376 0.94 -1.75 -29.26
N ALA A 377 0.80 -1.30 -27.99
CA ALA A 377 1.41 -1.97 -26.84
C ALA A 377 0.74 -3.31 -26.49
N LEU A 378 -0.59 -3.43 -26.70
CA LEU A 378 -1.32 -4.67 -26.47
C LEU A 378 -0.92 -5.76 -27.47
N HIS A 379 -0.78 -5.39 -28.77
CA HIS A 379 -0.31 -6.31 -29.82
C HIS A 379 1.15 -6.78 -29.61
N ALA A 380 2.02 -5.87 -29.12
CA ALA A 380 3.42 -6.21 -28.83
C ALA A 380 3.57 -7.18 -27.62
N ALA A 381 2.70 -7.03 -26.61
CA ALA A 381 2.71 -7.92 -25.45
C ALA A 381 2.25 -9.37 -25.79
N LEU A 382 1.25 -9.48 -26.67
CA LEU A 382 0.74 -10.79 -27.13
C LEU A 382 1.72 -11.52 -28.06
N ARG A 383 2.56 -10.80 -28.81
CA ARG A 383 3.54 -11.43 -29.73
C ARG A 383 4.83 -11.91 -29.06
N ARG A 384 5.19 -11.42 -27.87
CA ARG A 384 6.44 -11.79 -27.18
C ARG A 384 6.39 -13.11 -26.41
N SER A 385 5.23 -13.69 -26.20
CA SER A 385 5.07 -14.91 -25.39
C SER A 385 5.27 -16.23 -26.16
N ALA A 386 5.57 -16.23 -27.44
CA ALA A 386 5.31 -17.40 -28.30
C ALA A 386 6.53 -18.19 -28.80
N LEU A 387 7.79 -17.83 -28.56
CA LEU A 387 8.86 -18.43 -29.39
C LEU A 387 10.14 -18.97 -28.71
N ILE A 388 10.32 -18.92 -27.40
CA ILE A 388 11.53 -19.52 -26.79
C ILE A 388 11.12 -20.50 -25.69
N GLN A 389 11.26 -21.78 -25.95
CA GLN A 389 11.07 -22.81 -24.90
C GLN A 389 12.24 -22.76 -23.91
N PRO A 390 11.97 -22.67 -22.59
CA PRO A 390 13.02 -22.69 -21.59
C PRO A 390 13.70 -24.06 -21.54
N GLY A 391 15.04 -24.09 -21.43
CA GLY A 391 15.83 -25.29 -21.22
C GLY A 391 15.74 -25.79 -19.78
N ILE A 392 16.06 -27.07 -19.57
CA ILE A 392 16.20 -27.71 -18.26
C ILE A 392 17.66 -28.10 -18.09
N PHE A 393 18.28 -27.66 -17.00
CA PHE A 393 19.68 -27.91 -16.68
C PHE A 393 19.76 -28.51 -15.27
N ARG A 394 20.37 -29.68 -15.13
CA ARG A 394 20.54 -30.37 -13.84
C ARG A 394 21.97 -30.26 -13.34
N HIS A 395 22.11 -29.87 -12.07
CA HIS A 395 23.44 -29.79 -11.43
C HIS A 395 23.92 -31.18 -11.04
N GLY A 396 25.08 -31.58 -11.56
CA GLY A 396 25.77 -32.83 -11.20
C GLY A 396 26.35 -32.80 -9.78
N GLY A 397 26.50 -33.98 -9.17
CA GLY A 397 27.07 -34.13 -7.83
C GLY A 397 26.07 -33.95 -6.69
N ASN A 398 26.32 -34.61 -5.56
CA ASN A 398 25.42 -34.66 -4.40
C ASN A 398 25.94 -33.83 -3.20
N GLY A 399 27.19 -33.36 -3.23
CA GLY A 399 27.78 -32.54 -2.16
C GLY A 399 27.74 -31.05 -2.43
N PRO A 400 27.99 -30.20 -1.42
CA PRO A 400 28.11 -28.76 -1.63
C PRO A 400 29.33 -28.47 -2.52
N PRO A 401 29.18 -27.65 -3.59
CA PRO A 401 30.30 -27.31 -4.46
C PRO A 401 31.33 -26.44 -3.73
N ALA A 402 32.61 -26.56 -4.13
CA ALA A 402 33.65 -25.67 -3.64
C ALA A 402 33.41 -24.25 -4.19
N VAL A 403 33.42 -23.27 -3.31
CA VAL A 403 33.28 -21.85 -3.65
C VAL A 403 34.68 -21.22 -3.55
N ALA A 404 35.17 -20.71 -4.65
CA ALA A 404 36.51 -20.11 -4.69
C ALA A 404 36.57 -18.75 -3.95
N ASN A 405 35.52 -17.93 -4.14
CA ASN A 405 35.40 -16.63 -3.49
C ASN A 405 34.01 -16.52 -2.86
N ALA A 406 33.98 -16.20 -1.55
CA ALA A 406 32.73 -15.94 -0.85
C ALA A 406 32.17 -14.57 -1.24
N LEU A 407 30.98 -14.55 -1.84
CA LEU A 407 30.25 -13.33 -2.14
C LEU A 407 29.27 -13.00 -1.02
N PRO A 408 28.98 -11.72 -0.76
CA PRO A 408 27.91 -11.30 0.12
C PRO A 408 26.57 -11.55 -0.58
N ILE A 409 26.10 -12.79 -0.53
CA ILE A 409 24.76 -13.13 -1.01
C ILE A 409 23.75 -13.07 0.14
N SER A 410 22.58 -12.58 -0.15
CA SER A 410 21.44 -12.53 0.77
C SER A 410 20.33 -13.47 0.29
N ARG A 411 19.55 -13.98 1.24
CA ARG A 411 18.35 -14.76 0.95
C ARG A 411 17.12 -14.06 1.51
N ASN A 412 16.05 -13.96 0.71
CA ASN A 412 14.75 -13.38 1.07
C ASN A 412 14.85 -11.94 1.63
N ARG A 413 15.83 -11.17 1.16
CA ARG A 413 16.03 -9.80 1.61
C ARG A 413 15.30 -8.84 0.69
N LEU A 414 14.14 -8.38 1.11
CA LEU A 414 13.28 -7.48 0.34
C LEU A 414 14.00 -6.20 -0.12
N ARG A 415 14.84 -5.62 0.76
CA ARG A 415 15.64 -4.42 0.44
C ARG A 415 16.54 -4.61 -0.79
N ASP A 416 17.03 -5.81 -1.03
CA ASP A 416 17.88 -6.10 -2.19
C ASP A 416 17.04 -6.18 -3.48
N VAL A 417 15.84 -6.79 -3.40
CA VAL A 417 14.88 -6.86 -4.50
C VAL A 417 14.43 -5.45 -4.94
N MET A 418 14.25 -4.54 -3.99
CA MET A 418 13.91 -3.14 -4.26
C MET A 418 15.02 -2.34 -4.95
N LYS A 419 16.26 -2.83 -4.98
CA LYS A 419 17.40 -2.23 -5.69
C LYS A 419 17.53 -2.66 -7.14
N PHE A 420 16.54 -3.35 -7.69
CA PHE A 420 16.50 -3.70 -9.11
C PHE A 420 16.58 -2.44 -9.98
N ASP A 421 17.49 -2.45 -10.97
CA ASP A 421 17.63 -1.37 -11.95
C ASP A 421 17.00 -1.78 -13.28
N ALA A 422 15.98 -1.03 -13.71
CA ALA A 422 15.30 -1.27 -14.98
C ALA A 422 16.08 -0.79 -16.21
N LEU A 423 17.15 0.01 -16.01
CA LEU A 423 17.99 0.50 -17.10
C LEU A 423 18.71 -0.69 -17.77
N GLY A 424 18.32 -1.02 -18.99
CA GLY A 424 18.90 -2.13 -19.75
C GLY A 424 18.32 -3.52 -19.44
N SER A 425 17.27 -3.60 -18.65
CA SER A 425 16.47 -4.82 -18.47
C SER A 425 15.29 -4.86 -19.43
N SER A 426 14.87 -6.06 -19.83
CA SER A 426 13.60 -6.29 -20.54
C SER A 426 12.39 -6.06 -19.64
N PHE A 427 12.58 -6.06 -18.32
CA PHE A 427 11.54 -5.83 -17.33
C PHE A 427 11.48 -4.36 -16.92
N LYS A 428 10.26 -3.81 -16.83
CA LYS A 428 10.05 -2.56 -16.13
C LYS A 428 10.13 -2.79 -14.63
N TYR A 429 10.64 -1.82 -13.88
CA TYR A 429 10.82 -1.90 -12.44
C TYR A 429 9.60 -2.47 -11.70
N ARG A 430 8.41 -1.92 -11.95
CA ARG A 430 7.16 -2.34 -11.28
C ARG A 430 6.64 -3.72 -11.74
N GLU A 431 6.98 -4.16 -12.94
CA GLU A 431 6.68 -5.52 -13.42
C GLU A 431 7.55 -6.55 -12.71
N PHE A 432 8.83 -6.24 -12.53
CA PHE A 432 9.75 -7.06 -11.75
C PHE A 432 9.25 -7.21 -10.30
N LEU A 433 8.89 -6.11 -9.61
CA LEU A 433 8.39 -6.16 -8.24
C LEU A 433 7.06 -6.96 -8.14
N SER A 434 6.17 -6.84 -9.11
CA SER A 434 4.93 -7.63 -9.14
C SER A 434 5.20 -9.12 -9.26
N THR A 435 6.19 -9.52 -10.10
CA THR A 435 6.61 -10.91 -10.23
C THR A 435 7.31 -11.40 -8.95
N ALA A 436 8.16 -10.57 -8.37
CA ALA A 436 8.86 -10.87 -7.12
C ALA A 436 7.87 -11.14 -5.97
N MET A 437 6.87 -10.28 -5.79
CA MET A 437 5.83 -10.48 -4.78
C MET A 437 5.10 -11.81 -4.95
N GLN A 438 4.67 -12.14 -6.17
CA GLN A 438 3.97 -13.39 -6.45
C GLN A 438 4.79 -14.63 -6.11
N ARG A 439 6.10 -14.57 -6.37
CA ARG A 439 7.02 -15.67 -6.07
C ARG A 439 7.23 -15.83 -4.58
N MET A 440 7.48 -14.73 -3.87
CA MET A 440 7.64 -14.75 -2.43
C MET A 440 6.36 -15.25 -1.73
N GLU A 441 5.17 -14.80 -2.16
CA GLU A 441 3.88 -15.30 -1.65
C GLU A 441 3.66 -16.81 -1.90
N ARG A 442 4.31 -17.39 -2.93
CA ARG A 442 4.33 -18.83 -3.22
C ARG A 442 5.48 -19.57 -2.53
N SER A 443 6.10 -18.95 -1.53
CA SER A 443 7.24 -19.52 -0.80
C SER A 443 8.45 -19.81 -1.68
N CYS A 444 8.65 -19.07 -2.78
CA CYS A 444 9.91 -19.07 -3.51
C CYS A 444 10.94 -18.27 -2.73
N ASP A 445 12.12 -18.84 -2.54
CA ASP A 445 13.25 -18.12 -2.02
C ASP A 445 13.90 -17.27 -3.12
N VAL A 446 14.28 -16.04 -2.81
CA VAL A 446 15.13 -15.22 -3.66
C VAL A 446 16.55 -15.14 -3.07
N TYR A 447 17.53 -15.48 -3.89
CA TYR A 447 18.94 -15.20 -3.60
C TYR A 447 19.35 -13.94 -4.35
N SER A 448 20.08 -13.05 -3.70
CA SER A 448 20.45 -11.76 -4.25
C SER A 448 21.89 -11.39 -3.90
N HIS A 449 22.54 -10.72 -4.84
CA HIS A 449 23.82 -10.02 -4.65
C HIS A 449 23.65 -8.57 -5.05
N VAL A 450 24.01 -7.67 -4.15
CA VAL A 450 23.93 -6.22 -4.34
C VAL A 450 25.35 -5.63 -4.27
N GLN A 451 25.69 -4.82 -5.24
CA GLN A 451 26.92 -4.04 -5.26
C GLN A 451 26.62 -2.61 -5.72
N ASP A 452 27.28 -1.63 -5.14
CA ASP A 452 27.14 -0.20 -5.48
C ASP A 452 25.67 0.29 -5.46
N GLY A 453 24.90 -0.19 -4.48
CA GLY A 453 23.50 0.18 -4.30
C GLY A 453 22.52 -0.42 -5.31
N LYS A 454 22.98 -1.28 -6.24
CA LYS A 454 22.19 -1.91 -7.29
C LYS A 454 22.15 -3.43 -7.14
N LEU A 455 21.02 -4.03 -7.47
CA LEU A 455 20.87 -5.48 -7.60
C LEU A 455 21.67 -5.95 -8.82
N GLN A 456 22.77 -6.67 -8.57
CA GLN A 456 23.64 -7.18 -9.62
C GLN A 456 23.19 -8.54 -10.15
N ILE A 457 22.84 -9.45 -9.22
CA ILE A 457 22.37 -10.79 -9.57
C ILE A 457 21.21 -11.15 -8.64
N CYS A 458 20.17 -11.79 -9.18
CA CYS A 458 19.24 -12.55 -8.36
C CYS A 458 18.74 -13.80 -9.09
N CYS A 459 18.41 -14.82 -8.30
CA CYS A 459 17.84 -16.07 -8.79
C CYS A 459 16.80 -16.57 -7.80
N TRP A 460 15.75 -17.19 -8.33
CA TRP A 460 14.65 -17.73 -7.54
C TRP A 460 14.82 -19.23 -7.36
N ALA A 461 14.50 -19.72 -6.16
CA ALA A 461 14.52 -21.15 -5.82
C ALA A 461 13.18 -21.58 -5.25
N GLN A 462 12.63 -22.68 -5.75
CA GLN A 462 11.34 -23.22 -5.34
C GLN A 462 11.41 -24.75 -5.25
N ALA A 463 10.61 -25.37 -4.36
CA ALA A 463 10.46 -26.82 -4.33
C ALA A 463 9.89 -27.32 -5.67
N GLY A 464 10.43 -28.42 -6.18
CA GLY A 464 10.07 -28.97 -7.50
C GLY A 464 8.59 -29.31 -7.62
N SER A 465 7.99 -29.89 -6.59
CA SER A 465 6.55 -30.15 -6.53
C SER A 465 5.71 -28.88 -6.69
N SER A 466 6.04 -27.84 -5.95
CA SER A 466 5.34 -26.54 -6.06
C SER A 466 5.58 -25.85 -7.40
N PHE A 467 6.74 -26.04 -8.02
CA PHE A 467 7.04 -25.51 -9.34
C PHE A 467 6.23 -26.23 -10.44
N ALA A 468 6.17 -27.56 -10.38
CA ALA A 468 5.37 -28.37 -11.30
C ALA A 468 3.87 -28.00 -11.25
N GLU A 469 3.32 -27.79 -10.06
CA GLU A 469 1.92 -27.41 -9.88
C GLU A 469 1.60 -26.00 -10.40
N THR A 470 2.56 -25.06 -10.35
CA THR A 470 2.28 -23.63 -10.53
C THR A 470 2.82 -23.05 -11.84
N VAL A 471 3.85 -23.65 -12.43
CA VAL A 471 4.60 -23.07 -13.56
C VAL A 471 4.70 -24.03 -14.75
N ASP A 472 5.01 -25.30 -14.53
CA ASP A 472 5.25 -26.26 -15.59
C ASP A 472 4.91 -27.69 -15.17
N SER A 473 3.70 -28.13 -15.54
CA SER A 473 3.20 -29.47 -15.24
C SER A 473 3.98 -30.60 -15.92
N ASN A 474 4.83 -30.28 -16.90
CA ASN A 474 5.64 -31.26 -17.63
C ASN A 474 7.03 -31.48 -17.01
N LEU A 475 7.36 -30.72 -15.94
CA LEU A 475 8.60 -30.92 -15.24
C LEU A 475 8.49 -32.15 -14.34
N ASP A 476 9.10 -33.26 -14.75
CA ASP A 476 9.26 -34.45 -13.91
C ASP A 476 10.36 -34.16 -12.85
N ALA A 477 10.01 -33.38 -11.86
CA ALA A 477 10.87 -33.06 -10.75
C ALA A 477 10.60 -34.03 -9.60
N ALA A 478 11.63 -34.79 -9.21
CA ALA A 478 11.55 -35.58 -7.98
C ALA A 478 11.05 -34.73 -6.82
N SER A 479 10.28 -35.29 -5.90
CA SER A 479 9.68 -34.59 -4.76
C SER A 479 10.68 -33.79 -3.91
N ASP A 480 11.96 -34.13 -4.01
CA ASP A 480 13.06 -33.49 -3.27
C ASP A 480 13.85 -32.49 -4.10
N ALA A 481 13.52 -32.29 -5.38
CA ALA A 481 14.23 -31.33 -6.22
C ALA A 481 13.93 -29.87 -5.81
N ILE A 482 14.93 -29.01 -5.97
CA ILE A 482 14.75 -27.55 -5.95
C ILE A 482 14.99 -27.02 -7.35
N VAL A 483 14.00 -26.27 -7.85
CA VAL A 483 14.06 -25.64 -9.16
C VAL A 483 14.49 -24.18 -9.00
N LEU A 484 15.59 -23.86 -9.67
CA LEU A 484 16.07 -22.50 -9.86
C LEU A 484 15.44 -21.92 -11.12
N SER A 485 15.06 -20.66 -11.07
CA SER A 485 14.43 -19.97 -12.21
C SER A 485 14.78 -18.49 -12.27
N ASP A 486 14.64 -17.92 -13.47
CA ASP A 486 14.77 -16.48 -13.73
C ASP A 486 16.02 -15.87 -13.10
N LEU A 487 17.17 -16.34 -13.55
CA LEU A 487 18.44 -15.71 -13.24
C LEU A 487 18.48 -14.32 -13.87
N TYR A 488 18.43 -13.30 -13.03
CA TYR A 488 18.68 -11.93 -13.43
C TYR A 488 20.14 -11.58 -13.22
N VAL A 489 20.74 -11.00 -14.24
CA VAL A 489 22.10 -10.45 -14.21
C VAL A 489 22.02 -9.01 -14.71
N HIS A 490 22.55 -8.07 -13.94
CA HIS A 490 22.62 -6.67 -14.35
C HIS A 490 23.52 -6.53 -15.58
N ARG A 491 23.09 -5.76 -16.58
CA ARG A 491 23.82 -5.65 -17.88
C ARG A 491 25.25 -5.17 -17.77
N ASP A 492 25.55 -4.35 -16.75
CA ASP A 492 26.90 -3.80 -16.55
C ASP A 492 27.83 -4.82 -15.88
N LEU A 493 27.29 -5.96 -15.45
CA LEU A 493 28.07 -7.03 -14.84
C LEU A 493 28.71 -7.90 -15.94
N LYS A 494 29.98 -7.59 -16.29
CA LYS A 494 30.75 -8.31 -17.33
C LYS A 494 31.66 -9.40 -16.78
N LYS A 495 31.47 -9.84 -15.53
CA LYS A 495 32.37 -10.79 -14.84
C LYS A 495 31.71 -12.17 -14.70
N ASP A 496 31.94 -13.07 -15.66
CA ASP A 496 31.46 -14.45 -15.62
C ASP A 496 31.84 -15.18 -14.32
N GLY A 497 33.00 -14.88 -13.75
CA GLY A 497 33.46 -15.43 -12.47
C GLY A 497 32.54 -15.11 -11.31
N LEU A 498 31.96 -13.91 -11.29
CA LEU A 498 31.05 -13.46 -10.21
C LEU A 498 29.71 -14.17 -10.30
N ILE A 499 29.20 -14.37 -11.51
CA ILE A 499 27.95 -15.13 -11.74
C ILE A 499 28.14 -16.60 -11.32
N ARG A 500 29.30 -17.19 -11.68
CA ARG A 500 29.68 -18.56 -11.29
C ARG A 500 29.73 -18.67 -9.76
N ASP A 501 30.45 -17.79 -9.08
CA ASP A 501 30.63 -17.84 -7.63
C ASP A 501 29.30 -17.63 -6.90
N PHE A 502 28.40 -16.77 -7.42
CA PHE A 502 27.02 -16.61 -6.93
C PHE A 502 26.22 -17.92 -7.03
N LEU A 503 26.21 -18.57 -8.19
CA LEU A 503 25.46 -19.81 -8.42
C LEU A 503 25.99 -20.96 -7.55
N LEU A 504 27.32 -21.13 -7.46
CA LEU A 504 27.95 -22.16 -6.63
C LEU A 504 27.63 -21.95 -5.15
N GLN A 505 27.69 -20.70 -4.66
CA GLN A 505 27.36 -20.39 -3.28
C GLN A 505 25.89 -20.61 -2.98
N MET A 506 24.98 -20.27 -3.92
CA MET A 506 23.56 -20.54 -3.81
C MET A 506 23.28 -22.06 -3.74
N VAL A 507 23.87 -22.85 -4.63
CA VAL A 507 23.75 -24.32 -4.60
C VAL A 507 24.30 -24.90 -3.31
N SER A 508 25.44 -24.40 -2.83
CA SER A 508 26.04 -24.81 -1.56
C SER A 508 25.10 -24.52 -0.37
N ASP A 509 24.46 -23.35 -0.31
CA ASP A 509 23.48 -23.02 0.75
C ASP A 509 22.26 -23.92 0.69
N LEU A 510 21.71 -24.18 -0.49
CA LEU A 510 20.55 -25.06 -0.67
C LEU A 510 20.84 -26.49 -0.18
N ARG A 511 22.02 -27.04 -0.50
CA ARG A 511 22.43 -28.38 -0.07
C ARG A 511 22.76 -28.50 1.40
N ARG A 512 23.28 -27.44 2.02
CA ARG A 512 23.45 -27.39 3.48
C ARG A 512 22.12 -27.41 4.23
N ARG A 513 21.07 -26.84 3.66
CA ARG A 513 19.73 -26.79 4.26
C ARG A 513 18.94 -28.06 4.08
N LYS A 514 19.14 -28.72 2.95
CA LYS A 514 18.47 -29.98 2.61
C LYS A 514 19.48 -30.90 1.98
N SER A 515 19.99 -31.87 2.74
CA SER A 515 20.95 -32.87 2.26
C SER A 515 20.33 -33.69 1.11
N ASN A 516 21.17 -34.04 0.13
CA ASN A 516 20.81 -34.85 -1.05
C ASN A 516 19.73 -34.25 -1.97
N VAL A 517 19.59 -32.92 -1.98
CA VAL A 517 18.65 -32.24 -2.86
C VAL A 517 19.19 -32.18 -4.29
N SER A 518 18.35 -32.56 -5.25
CA SER A 518 18.60 -32.32 -6.68
C SER A 518 18.34 -30.85 -7.01
N VAL A 519 19.29 -30.19 -7.64
CA VAL A 519 19.15 -28.78 -8.06
C VAL A 519 19.02 -28.71 -9.56
N ILE A 520 17.91 -28.12 -10.01
CA ILE A 520 17.55 -27.99 -11.43
C ILE A 520 17.41 -26.51 -11.75
N TYR A 521 17.99 -26.03 -12.85
CA TYR A 521 17.69 -24.70 -13.37
C TYR A 521 16.70 -24.81 -14.54
N ARG A 522 15.68 -23.98 -14.54
CA ARG A 522 14.70 -23.86 -15.61
C ARG A 522 14.64 -22.43 -16.12
N GLY A 523 15.03 -22.20 -17.35
CA GLY A 523 14.99 -20.86 -17.94
C GLY A 523 15.60 -20.78 -19.32
N VAL A 524 15.54 -19.58 -19.88
CA VAL A 524 16.21 -19.24 -21.14
C VAL A 524 17.58 -18.70 -20.83
N LEU A 525 18.61 -19.30 -21.37
CA LEU A 525 20.00 -18.88 -21.24
C LEU A 525 20.54 -18.46 -22.61
N ASP A 526 21.23 -17.33 -22.65
CA ASP A 526 22.07 -17.00 -23.79
C ASP A 526 23.37 -17.84 -23.77
N GLY A 527 24.16 -17.76 -24.82
CA GLY A 527 25.37 -18.57 -24.96
C GLY A 527 26.40 -18.34 -23.83
N ALA A 528 26.53 -17.11 -23.34
CA ALA A 528 27.45 -16.75 -22.26
C ALA A 528 27.01 -17.35 -20.92
N LEU A 529 25.74 -17.16 -20.56
CA LEU A 529 25.16 -17.73 -19.33
C LEU A 529 25.14 -19.26 -19.37
N ARG A 530 24.89 -19.88 -20.53
CA ARG A 530 24.98 -21.34 -20.70
C ARG A 530 26.37 -21.86 -20.36
N THR A 531 27.41 -21.23 -20.90
CA THR A 531 28.82 -21.57 -20.60
C THR A 531 29.14 -21.43 -19.10
N VAL A 532 28.61 -20.39 -18.44
CA VAL A 532 28.79 -20.22 -17.00
C VAL A 532 28.09 -21.34 -16.23
N MET A 533 26.85 -21.71 -16.61
CA MET A 533 26.09 -22.79 -15.98
C MET A 533 26.83 -24.12 -16.09
N GLU A 534 27.37 -24.44 -17.27
CA GLU A 534 28.17 -25.67 -17.49
C GLU A 534 29.43 -25.67 -16.60
N LYS A 535 30.15 -24.54 -16.48
CA LYS A 535 31.27 -24.41 -15.56
C LYS A 535 30.87 -24.50 -14.08
N CYS A 536 29.60 -24.28 -13.75
CA CYS A 536 29.04 -24.52 -12.42
C CYS A 536 28.63 -25.98 -12.19
N GLY A 537 28.77 -26.86 -13.18
CA GLY A 537 28.38 -28.29 -13.10
C GLY A 537 26.92 -28.56 -13.47
N PHE A 538 26.25 -27.62 -14.15
CA PHE A 538 24.93 -27.87 -14.72
C PHE A 538 25.07 -28.42 -16.12
N SER A 539 24.33 -29.50 -16.42
CA SER A 539 24.21 -30.09 -17.75
C SER A 539 22.79 -30.01 -18.26
N GLU A 540 22.62 -29.71 -19.55
CA GLU A 540 21.30 -29.65 -20.17
C GLU A 540 20.70 -31.06 -20.27
N GLU A 541 19.47 -31.23 -19.83
CA GLU A 541 18.71 -32.48 -20.04
C GLU A 541 18.25 -32.54 -21.51
N ALA A 542 18.57 -33.64 -22.17
CA ALA A 542 18.04 -33.93 -23.51
C ALA A 542 16.50 -33.90 -23.45
N LYS A 543 15.88 -33.17 -24.38
CA LYS A 543 14.41 -33.20 -24.50
C LYS A 543 13.97 -34.65 -24.72
N ARG A 544 13.22 -35.22 -23.77
CA ARG A 544 12.42 -36.39 -24.09
C ARG A 544 11.40 -35.94 -25.14
N VAL A 545 11.62 -36.34 -26.38
CA VAL A 545 10.63 -36.26 -27.45
C VAL A 545 9.46 -37.14 -27.02
N PRO A 546 8.21 -36.64 -26.95
CA PRO A 546 7.05 -37.43 -26.57
C PRO A 546 6.77 -38.56 -27.55
#